data_0e0ca49c159da4cb701a80e7e14596da
#
_entry.id   0e0ca49c159da4cb701a80e7e14596da
#
_cell.length_a   1.000
_cell.length_b   1.000
_cell.length_c   1.000
_cell.angle_alpha   90.00
_cell.angle_beta   90.00
_cell.angle_gamma   90.00
#
_symmetry.space_group_name_H-M   'P 1'
#
loop_
_entity.id
_entity.type
_entity.pdbx_description
1 polymer ?
#
loop_
_entity_poly.entity_id
_entity_poly.type
_entity_poly.pdbx_seq_one_letter_code
_entity_poly.pdbx_strand_id
1 'polypeptide(L)'
;MVSESNEQELKTFFSSKILKLKKNTLSYKTISVNKETAKKEWVVVDATDQVVGRFCSKVAKLLRGKYKPTFTPHVDCGDNVIIINADKVRFTGKKETDKVYTHYTGYPGGQRFNTPAQLRTKKNGVEKMVRHAVTGMLPKGILGRHLLNNLYVFEGTELNGLEVQKPKSIDINQYK
;
A
#
# COMPACT_ATOMS: atom_id res chain seq x y z
N MET A 1 37.84 -36.62 31.57
CA MET A 1 36.52 -37.18 31.94
C MET A 1 35.50 -36.07 31.73
N VAL A 2 34.84 -36.03 30.61
CA VAL A 2 33.68 -35.16 30.38
C VAL A 2 32.55 -35.86 31.07
N SER A 3 31.91 -35.20 32.04
CA SER A 3 30.92 -35.81 32.92
C SER A 3 29.68 -36.21 32.09
N GLU A 4 29.15 -37.41 32.32
CA GLU A 4 27.93 -37.97 31.68
C GLU A 4 26.71 -37.04 31.77
N SER A 5 26.71 -36.12 32.73
CA SER A 5 25.68 -35.09 32.88
C SER A 5 25.59 -34.13 31.69
N ASN A 6 26.73 -33.75 31.07
CA ASN A 6 26.74 -32.84 29.91
C ASN A 6 26.20 -33.52 28.63
N GLU A 7 26.37 -34.82 28.46
CA GLU A 7 25.79 -35.53 27.31
C GLU A 7 24.29 -35.70 27.42
N GLN A 8 23.75 -35.88 28.62
CA GLN A 8 22.33 -35.98 28.85
C GLN A 8 21.63 -34.62 28.62
N GLU A 9 22.21 -33.51 29.05
CA GLU A 9 21.67 -32.17 28.78
C GLU A 9 21.70 -31.84 27.30
N LEU A 10 22.76 -32.19 26.57
CA LEU A 10 22.83 -32.02 25.12
C LEU A 10 21.78 -32.87 24.40
N LYS A 11 21.56 -34.11 24.80
CA LYS A 11 20.54 -35.00 24.22
C LYS A 11 19.12 -34.48 24.47
N THR A 12 18.82 -33.94 25.66
CA THR A 12 17.51 -33.34 25.97
C THR A 12 17.32 -32.02 25.21
N PHE A 13 18.36 -31.21 25.08
CA PHE A 13 18.31 -29.96 24.30
C PHE A 13 18.10 -30.22 22.82
N PHE A 14 18.81 -31.17 22.24
CA PHE A 14 18.62 -31.59 20.84
C PHE A 14 17.26 -32.24 20.61
N SER A 15 16.80 -33.07 21.53
CA SER A 15 15.45 -33.70 21.47
C SER A 15 14.32 -32.66 21.52
N SER A 16 14.42 -31.66 22.40
CA SER A 16 13.44 -30.58 22.48
C SER A 16 13.44 -29.66 21.26
N LYS A 17 14.61 -29.44 20.66
CA LYS A 17 14.76 -28.66 19.42
C LYS A 17 14.26 -29.42 18.19
N ILE A 18 14.46 -30.73 18.14
CA ILE A 18 13.92 -31.63 17.08
C ILE A 18 12.40 -31.77 17.22
N LEU A 19 11.86 -31.83 18.44
CA LEU A 19 10.40 -31.84 18.68
C LEU A 19 9.75 -30.52 18.26
N LYS A 20 10.43 -29.37 18.44
CA LYS A 20 9.97 -28.08 17.89
C LYS A 20 10.02 -28.03 16.38
N LEU A 21 10.92 -28.75 15.72
CA LEU A 21 11.03 -28.84 14.26
C LEU A 21 10.01 -29.83 13.65
N LYS A 22 9.43 -30.76 14.43
CA LYS A 22 8.33 -31.63 14.01
C LYS A 22 6.96 -30.98 14.11
N LYS A 23 6.85 -29.64 14.07
CA LYS A 23 5.58 -28.97 13.83
C LYS A 23 5.13 -29.28 12.42
N ASN A 24 4.19 -30.22 12.34
CA ASN A 24 3.30 -30.54 11.24
C ASN A 24 3.57 -29.76 9.94
N THR A 25 4.53 -30.23 9.14
CA THR A 25 4.74 -29.78 7.77
C THR A 25 3.58 -30.17 6.84
N LEU A 26 2.63 -30.96 7.33
CA LEU A 26 1.43 -31.44 6.65
C LEU A 26 0.16 -30.64 7.01
N SER A 27 0.29 -29.46 7.62
CA SER A 27 -0.87 -28.60 7.81
C SER A 27 -1.21 -27.89 6.49
N TYR A 28 -2.08 -28.48 5.70
CA TYR A 28 -2.71 -27.88 4.51
C TYR A 28 -3.68 -26.74 4.87
N LYS A 29 -3.68 -26.29 6.11
CA LYS A 29 -4.57 -25.20 6.54
C LYS A 29 -4.11 -23.88 5.93
N THR A 30 -4.89 -23.39 5.00
CA THR A 30 -4.72 -22.04 4.45
C THR A 30 -4.94 -21.01 5.57
N ILE A 31 -3.94 -20.14 5.77
CA ILE A 31 -4.04 -19.04 6.73
C ILE A 31 -4.93 -17.96 6.10
N SER A 32 -6.13 -17.79 6.65
CA SER A 32 -7.03 -16.69 6.31
C SER A 32 -7.04 -15.68 7.45
N VAL A 33 -6.84 -14.41 7.12
CA VAL A 33 -6.84 -13.32 8.09
C VAL A 33 -8.25 -12.77 8.23
N ASN A 34 -8.68 -12.53 9.47
CA ASN A 34 -9.93 -11.84 9.79
C ASN A 34 -9.68 -10.36 10.00
N LYS A 35 -10.74 -9.55 10.03
CA LYS A 35 -10.66 -8.09 10.24
C LYS A 35 -9.91 -7.72 11.52
N GLU A 36 -10.04 -8.52 12.60
CA GLU A 36 -9.40 -8.29 13.90
C GLU A 36 -7.92 -8.69 13.92
N THR A 37 -7.55 -9.69 13.11
CA THR A 37 -6.16 -10.20 13.05
C THR A 37 -5.32 -9.52 12.00
N ALA A 38 -5.92 -8.67 11.15
CA ALA A 38 -5.21 -7.91 10.13
C ALA A 38 -4.32 -6.84 10.78
N LYS A 39 -3.00 -6.96 10.57
CA LYS A 39 -2.02 -5.97 11.03
C LYS A 39 -1.79 -4.96 9.92
N LYS A 40 -2.05 -3.68 10.21
CA LYS A 40 -1.78 -2.54 9.32
C LYS A 40 -0.58 -1.75 9.82
N GLU A 41 0.31 -1.40 8.93
CA GLU A 41 1.44 -0.53 9.19
C GLU A 41 1.22 0.82 8.49
N TRP A 42 1.93 1.84 8.98
CA TRP A 42 1.97 3.14 8.33
C TRP A 42 3.23 3.24 7.47
N VAL A 43 3.04 3.60 6.21
CA VAL A 43 4.10 3.63 5.20
C VAL A 43 4.13 4.98 4.52
N VAL A 44 5.30 5.62 4.49
CA VAL A 44 5.55 6.83 3.71
C VAL A 44 6.27 6.47 2.42
N VAL A 45 5.80 7.07 1.34
CA VAL A 45 6.34 6.90 -0.01
C VAL A 45 6.58 8.26 -0.65
N ASP A 46 7.79 8.47 -1.13
CA ASP A 46 8.13 9.69 -1.87
C ASP A 46 7.73 9.56 -3.35
N ALA A 47 7.02 10.57 -3.85
CA ALA A 47 6.55 10.63 -5.23
C ALA A 47 7.47 11.45 -6.15
N THR A 48 8.59 11.98 -5.66
CA THR A 48 9.51 12.84 -6.42
C THR A 48 9.97 12.12 -7.69
N ASP A 49 9.81 12.78 -8.83
CA ASP A 49 10.17 12.31 -10.19
C ASP A 49 9.56 10.99 -10.63
N GLN A 50 8.60 10.46 -9.88
CA GLN A 50 7.94 9.20 -10.22
C GLN A 50 6.90 9.40 -11.33
N VAL A 51 6.83 8.43 -12.24
CA VAL A 51 5.77 8.39 -13.28
C VAL A 51 4.46 7.98 -12.64
N VAL A 52 3.43 8.85 -12.71
CA VAL A 52 2.13 8.66 -12.04
C VAL A 52 1.57 7.25 -12.18
N GLY A 53 1.51 6.70 -13.41
CA GLY A 53 0.91 5.37 -13.63
C GLY A 53 1.66 4.23 -12.94
N ARG A 54 2.99 4.20 -13.07
CA ARG A 54 3.84 3.17 -12.46
C ARG A 54 3.85 3.30 -10.93
N PHE A 55 3.92 4.52 -10.44
CA PHE A 55 3.86 4.85 -9.03
C PHE A 55 2.54 4.39 -8.41
N CYS A 56 1.41 4.83 -8.96
CA CYS A 56 0.08 4.48 -8.44
C CYS A 56 -0.20 2.98 -8.47
N SER A 57 0.36 2.22 -9.43
CA SER A 57 0.19 0.77 -9.48
C SER A 57 0.86 0.06 -8.29
N LYS A 58 2.04 0.54 -7.87
CA LYS A 58 2.73 0.02 -6.69
C LYS A 58 2.03 0.42 -5.39
N VAL A 59 1.58 1.68 -5.30
CA VAL A 59 0.75 2.17 -4.19
C VAL A 59 -0.52 1.32 -4.04
N ALA A 60 -1.20 1.00 -5.13
CA ALA A 60 -2.38 0.15 -5.10
C ALA A 60 -2.09 -1.28 -4.60
N LYS A 61 -0.90 -1.84 -4.91
CA LYS A 61 -0.46 -3.12 -4.35
C LYS A 61 -0.25 -3.04 -2.83
N LEU A 62 0.34 -1.94 -2.32
CA LEU A 62 0.54 -1.69 -0.88
C LEU A 62 -0.80 -1.55 -0.15
N LEU A 63 -1.71 -0.70 -0.65
CA LEU A 63 -3.05 -0.51 -0.10
C LEU A 63 -3.87 -1.79 -0.07
N ARG A 64 -3.71 -2.66 -1.04
CA ARG A 64 -4.37 -3.96 -1.08
C ARG A 64 -3.70 -5.02 -0.21
N GLY A 65 -2.42 -4.84 0.13
CA GLY A 65 -1.63 -5.79 0.93
C GLY A 65 -1.16 -7.02 0.16
N LYS A 66 -1.08 -6.95 -1.17
CA LYS A 66 -0.69 -8.10 -2.02
C LYS A 66 0.73 -8.61 -1.79
N TYR A 67 1.58 -7.83 -1.14
CA TYR A 67 2.95 -8.22 -0.79
C TYR A 67 3.03 -9.03 0.51
N LYS A 68 1.95 -9.03 1.32
CA LYS A 68 1.90 -9.78 2.57
C LYS A 68 1.60 -11.27 2.32
N PRO A 69 2.32 -12.19 2.96
CA PRO A 69 2.04 -13.64 2.80
C PRO A 69 0.65 -14.03 3.34
N THR A 70 0.08 -13.22 4.23
CA THR A 70 -1.24 -13.42 4.83
C THR A 70 -2.37 -12.73 4.06
N PHE A 71 -2.11 -12.33 2.82
CA PHE A 71 -3.12 -11.64 2.01
C PHE A 71 -4.40 -12.44 1.86
N THR A 72 -5.52 -11.84 2.23
CA THR A 72 -6.86 -12.42 2.10
C THR A 72 -7.75 -11.50 1.26
N PRO A 73 -8.30 -11.95 0.11
CA PRO A 73 -8.96 -11.08 -0.87
C PRO A 73 -10.18 -10.32 -0.36
N HIS A 74 -10.93 -10.88 0.59
CA HIS A 74 -12.17 -10.30 1.12
C HIS A 74 -11.97 -9.43 2.36
N VAL A 75 -10.75 -9.34 2.88
CA VAL A 75 -10.40 -8.53 4.06
C VAL A 75 -9.43 -7.43 3.69
N ASP A 76 -9.53 -6.29 4.37
CA ASP A 76 -8.59 -5.18 4.26
C ASP A 76 -7.30 -5.53 5.03
N CYS A 77 -6.34 -6.15 4.33
CA CYS A 77 -5.03 -6.55 4.85
C CYS A 77 -3.92 -5.55 4.48
N GLY A 78 -4.26 -4.48 3.76
CA GLY A 78 -3.31 -3.48 3.28
C GLY A 78 -2.77 -2.59 4.40
N ASP A 79 -1.84 -1.71 4.04
CA ASP A 79 -1.27 -0.72 4.92
C ASP A 79 -1.86 0.67 4.68
N ASN A 80 -1.70 1.56 5.67
CA ASN A 80 -1.98 2.97 5.50
C ASN A 80 -0.81 3.62 4.74
N VAL A 81 -1.09 4.17 3.57
CA VAL A 81 -0.06 4.72 2.70
C VAL A 81 -0.14 6.25 2.67
N ILE A 82 0.97 6.88 3.01
CA ILE A 82 1.15 8.32 2.95
C ILE A 82 2.05 8.63 1.75
N ILE A 83 1.57 9.46 0.84
CA ILE A 83 2.33 9.95 -0.30
C ILE A 83 2.77 11.38 0.01
N ILE A 84 4.07 11.65 -0.09
CA ILE A 84 4.66 12.97 0.03
C ILE A 84 5.19 13.46 -1.33
N ASN A 85 5.40 14.78 -1.46
CA ASN A 85 5.88 15.42 -2.69
C ASN A 85 5.02 15.08 -3.93
N ALA A 86 3.70 14.97 -3.76
CA ALA A 86 2.81 14.60 -4.86
C ALA A 86 2.80 15.64 -6.01
N ASP A 87 3.18 16.89 -5.75
CA ASP A 87 3.35 17.94 -6.77
C ASP A 87 4.43 17.63 -7.78
N LYS A 88 5.49 16.87 -7.38
CA LYS A 88 6.66 16.54 -8.21
C LYS A 88 6.48 15.29 -9.07
N VAL A 89 5.29 14.68 -9.08
CA VAL A 89 5.00 13.55 -9.97
C VAL A 89 4.99 14.01 -11.44
N ARG A 90 5.39 13.12 -12.35
CA ARG A 90 5.44 13.43 -13.79
C ARG A 90 4.57 12.49 -14.62
N PHE A 91 4.11 13.01 -15.74
CA PHE A 91 3.52 12.21 -16.80
C PHE A 91 4.55 11.96 -17.90
N THR A 92 4.40 10.88 -18.65
CA THR A 92 5.25 10.56 -19.81
C THR A 92 4.58 11.02 -21.10
N GLY A 93 5.40 11.51 -22.03
CA GLY A 93 4.92 12.02 -23.33
C GLY A 93 4.01 13.25 -23.16
N LYS A 94 3.09 13.45 -24.07
CA LYS A 94 2.17 14.60 -24.10
C LYS A 94 0.95 14.48 -23.15
N LYS A 95 0.96 13.53 -22.18
CA LYS A 95 -0.20 13.28 -21.31
C LYS A 95 -0.54 14.45 -20.38
N GLU A 96 0.38 15.36 -20.13
CA GLU A 96 0.12 16.55 -19.31
C GLU A 96 -0.97 17.44 -19.94
N THR A 97 -0.97 17.55 -21.27
CA THR A 97 -1.91 18.38 -22.06
C THR A 97 -3.05 17.59 -22.68
N ASP A 98 -2.76 16.39 -23.20
CA ASP A 98 -3.68 15.64 -24.03
C ASP A 98 -4.61 14.71 -23.23
N LYS A 99 -4.19 14.33 -22.02
CA LYS A 99 -5.03 13.48 -21.16
C LYS A 99 -6.21 14.28 -20.61
N VAL A 100 -7.41 13.73 -20.75
CA VAL A 100 -8.64 14.36 -20.29
C VAL A 100 -9.26 13.55 -19.16
N TYR A 101 -9.57 14.21 -18.04
CA TYR A 101 -10.39 13.69 -16.96
C TYR A 101 -11.81 14.20 -17.15
N THR A 102 -12.74 13.28 -17.44
CA THR A 102 -14.14 13.61 -17.61
C THR A 102 -14.89 13.50 -16.29
N HIS A 103 -15.65 14.51 -15.96
CA HIS A 103 -16.56 14.52 -14.81
C HIS A 103 -17.94 14.99 -15.26
N TYR A 104 -18.98 14.33 -14.78
CA TYR A 104 -20.37 14.65 -15.07
C TYR A 104 -21.09 15.08 -13.80
N THR A 105 -21.80 16.20 -13.85
CA THR A 105 -22.49 16.80 -12.69
C THR A 105 -23.91 16.30 -12.48
N GLY A 106 -24.45 15.49 -13.41
CA GLY A 106 -25.83 14.97 -13.35
C GLY A 106 -26.89 15.86 -14.01
N TYR A 107 -26.51 17.04 -14.48
CA TYR A 107 -27.43 17.97 -15.15
C TYR A 107 -27.23 17.98 -16.68
N PRO A 108 -28.28 18.35 -17.50
CA PRO A 108 -28.09 18.57 -18.93
C PRO A 108 -26.91 19.51 -19.20
N GLY A 109 -26.02 19.16 -20.13
CA GLY A 109 -24.81 19.94 -20.42
C GLY A 109 -23.75 19.94 -19.30
N GLY A 110 -23.91 19.12 -18.26
CA GLY A 110 -23.03 19.09 -17.08
C GLY A 110 -21.74 18.30 -17.24
N GLN A 111 -21.36 17.88 -18.44
CA GLN A 111 -20.08 17.23 -18.69
C GLN A 111 -18.93 18.24 -18.62
N ARG A 112 -17.94 17.94 -17.80
CA ARG A 112 -16.76 18.77 -17.60
C ARG A 112 -15.49 18.00 -17.93
N PHE A 113 -14.55 18.70 -18.55
CA PHE A 113 -13.25 18.18 -18.96
C PHE A 113 -12.14 18.94 -18.24
N ASN A 114 -11.17 18.23 -17.70
CA ASN A 114 -9.99 18.82 -17.08
C ASN A 114 -8.74 18.09 -17.57
N THR A 115 -7.71 18.83 -17.94
CA THR A 115 -6.40 18.25 -18.22
C THR A 115 -5.56 18.18 -16.93
N PRO A 116 -4.51 17.34 -16.85
CA PRO A 116 -3.58 17.33 -15.74
C PRO A 116 -2.99 18.70 -15.44
N ALA A 117 -2.59 19.45 -16.48
CA ALA A 117 -2.06 20.81 -16.35
C ALA A 117 -3.06 21.74 -15.64
N GLN A 118 -4.35 21.69 -16.02
CA GLN A 118 -5.41 22.46 -15.37
C GLN A 118 -5.70 21.99 -13.94
N LEU A 119 -5.52 20.69 -13.64
CA LEU A 119 -5.71 20.19 -12.29
C LEU A 119 -4.60 20.65 -11.35
N ARG A 120 -3.35 20.76 -11.83
CA ARG A 120 -2.24 21.27 -11.00
C ARG A 120 -2.45 22.70 -10.50
N THR A 121 -3.16 23.53 -11.25
CA THR A 121 -3.47 24.91 -10.83
C THR A 121 -4.63 25.01 -9.83
N LYS A 122 -5.39 23.93 -9.66
CA LYS A 122 -6.54 23.90 -8.73
C LYS A 122 -6.12 23.43 -7.35
N LYS A 123 -6.72 24.01 -6.31
CA LYS A 123 -6.53 23.55 -4.94
C LYS A 123 -6.82 22.05 -4.81
N ASN A 124 -5.92 21.30 -4.20
CA ASN A 124 -5.97 19.83 -4.05
C ASN A 124 -6.12 19.09 -5.40
N GLY A 125 -5.69 19.70 -6.50
CA GLY A 125 -5.83 19.10 -7.83
C GLY A 125 -4.90 17.91 -8.03
N VAL A 126 -3.68 18.00 -7.51
CA VAL A 126 -2.70 16.92 -7.54
C VAL A 126 -3.17 15.72 -6.71
N GLU A 127 -3.68 15.98 -5.50
CA GLU A 127 -4.29 14.94 -4.66
C GLU A 127 -5.39 14.20 -5.41
N LYS A 128 -6.34 14.93 -6.01
CA LYS A 128 -7.44 14.35 -6.80
C LYS A 128 -6.93 13.49 -7.95
N MET A 129 -5.88 13.92 -8.63
CA MET A 129 -5.26 13.25 -9.76
C MET A 129 -4.64 11.90 -9.36
N VAL A 130 -3.85 11.88 -8.27
CA VAL A 130 -3.25 10.66 -7.72
C VAL A 130 -4.34 9.73 -7.17
N ARG A 131 -5.26 10.25 -6.38
CA ARG A 131 -6.38 9.49 -5.82
C ARG A 131 -7.25 8.87 -6.90
N HIS A 132 -7.54 9.59 -7.99
CA HIS A 132 -8.29 9.07 -9.14
C HIS A 132 -7.55 7.92 -9.83
N ALA A 133 -6.22 8.06 -10.02
CA ALA A 133 -5.40 7.01 -10.62
C ALA A 133 -5.40 5.72 -9.76
N VAL A 134 -5.23 5.85 -8.44
CA VAL A 134 -5.26 4.71 -7.51
C VAL A 134 -6.65 4.07 -7.46
N THR A 135 -7.73 4.87 -7.42
CA THR A 135 -9.12 4.37 -7.42
C THR A 135 -9.40 3.49 -8.62
N GLY A 136 -8.91 3.86 -9.81
CA GLY A 136 -9.04 3.05 -11.02
C GLY A 136 -8.31 1.71 -10.96
N MET A 137 -7.31 1.57 -10.09
CA MET A 137 -6.49 0.35 -9.93
C MET A 137 -6.94 -0.53 -8.74
N LEU A 138 -7.82 -0.02 -7.88
CA LEU A 138 -8.41 -0.77 -6.76
C LEU A 138 -9.69 -1.50 -7.21
N PRO A 139 -10.14 -2.53 -6.47
CA PRO A 139 -11.40 -3.21 -6.72
C PRO A 139 -12.58 -2.23 -6.66
N LYS A 140 -13.57 -2.39 -7.55
CA LYS A 140 -14.74 -1.49 -7.64
C LYS A 140 -15.86 -1.81 -6.64
N GLY A 141 -15.62 -2.59 -5.62
CA GLY A 141 -16.61 -2.94 -4.59
C GLY A 141 -16.54 -2.06 -3.35
N ILE A 142 -17.32 -2.41 -2.35
CA ILE A 142 -17.35 -1.75 -1.02
C ILE A 142 -15.94 -1.79 -0.40
N LEU A 143 -15.25 -2.94 -0.48
CA LEU A 143 -13.90 -3.09 0.04
C LEU A 143 -12.92 -2.09 -0.61
N GLY A 144 -13.00 -1.88 -1.92
CA GLY A 144 -12.12 -0.92 -2.61
C GLY A 144 -12.31 0.52 -2.15
N ARG A 145 -13.54 0.92 -1.77
CA ARG A 145 -13.82 2.23 -1.18
C ARG A 145 -13.18 2.36 0.20
N HIS A 146 -13.23 1.31 1.02
CA HIS A 146 -12.56 1.30 2.33
C HIS A 146 -11.04 1.36 2.20
N LEU A 147 -10.46 0.64 1.23
CA LEU A 147 -9.02 0.69 0.94
C LEU A 147 -8.56 2.10 0.55
N LEU A 148 -9.38 2.85 -0.18
CA LEU A 148 -9.08 4.21 -0.58
C LEU A 148 -8.99 5.19 0.60
N ASN A 149 -9.68 4.91 1.70
CA ASN A 149 -9.61 5.74 2.91
C ASN A 149 -8.25 5.60 3.63
N ASN A 150 -7.51 4.53 3.37
CA ASN A 150 -6.16 4.33 3.91
C ASN A 150 -5.08 5.06 3.08
N LEU A 151 -5.47 5.85 2.08
CA LEU A 151 -4.57 6.63 1.23
C LEU A 151 -4.59 8.11 1.64
N TYR A 152 -3.43 8.61 2.04
CA TYR A 152 -3.19 10.00 2.37
C TYR A 152 -2.22 10.59 1.35
N VAL A 153 -2.55 11.74 0.77
CA VAL A 153 -1.74 12.38 -0.28
C VAL A 153 -1.45 13.81 0.14
N PHE A 154 -0.17 14.15 0.22
CA PHE A 154 0.31 15.49 0.53
C PHE A 154 1.13 16.04 -0.65
N GLU A 155 0.90 17.31 -0.96
CA GLU A 155 1.61 17.99 -2.05
C GLU A 155 3.06 18.29 -1.65
N GLY A 156 3.32 18.60 -0.37
CA GLY A 156 4.64 18.86 0.19
C GLY A 156 5.25 17.68 0.94
N THR A 157 6.24 17.98 1.77
CA THR A 157 6.94 17.02 2.65
C THR A 157 6.28 16.89 4.02
N GLU A 158 5.42 17.83 4.40
CA GLU A 158 4.80 17.87 5.73
C GLU A 158 3.70 16.81 5.85
N LEU A 159 3.74 16.07 6.94
CA LEU A 159 2.80 14.97 7.20
C LEU A 159 1.52 15.40 7.94
N ASN A 160 1.36 16.71 8.22
CA ASN A 160 0.18 17.30 8.87
C ASN A 160 -0.32 16.50 10.10
N GLY A 161 0.58 16.15 11.02
CA GLY A 161 0.24 15.46 12.28
C GLY A 161 0.23 13.92 12.18
N LEU A 162 0.45 13.32 11.01
CA LEU A 162 0.59 11.86 10.88
C LEU A 162 1.97 11.35 11.33
N GLU A 163 2.88 12.23 11.70
CA GLU A 163 4.20 11.90 12.28
C GLU A 163 4.09 11.07 13.56
N VAL A 164 3.03 11.30 14.35
CA VAL A 164 2.73 10.58 15.59
C VAL A 164 2.65 9.06 15.36
N GLN A 165 2.24 8.63 14.17
CA GLN A 165 2.10 7.22 13.80
C GLN A 165 3.44 6.53 13.49
N LYS A 166 4.58 7.26 13.53
CA LYS A 166 5.92 6.76 13.21
C LYS A 166 5.96 5.92 11.92
N PRO A 167 5.54 6.49 10.80
CA PRO A 167 5.43 5.75 9.56
C PRO A 167 6.81 5.31 9.06
N LYS A 168 6.89 4.11 8.47
CA LYS A 168 8.11 3.58 7.85
C LYS A 168 8.27 4.19 6.45
N SER A 169 9.42 4.77 6.16
CA SER A 169 9.71 5.19 4.79
C SER A 169 10.05 3.97 3.93
N ILE A 170 9.43 3.87 2.77
CA ILE A 170 9.64 2.77 1.83
C ILE A 170 10.01 3.35 0.47
N ASP A 171 11.13 2.86 -0.07
CA ASP A 171 11.50 3.15 -1.46
C ASP A 171 10.64 2.28 -2.41
N ILE A 172 9.76 2.94 -3.13
CA ILE A 172 8.78 2.27 -4.00
C ILE A 172 9.44 1.55 -5.18
N ASN A 173 10.68 1.90 -5.54
CA ASN A 173 11.39 1.28 -6.64
C ASN A 173 11.83 -0.16 -6.33
N GLN A 174 11.99 -0.49 -5.06
CA GLN A 174 12.34 -1.85 -4.62
C GLN A 174 11.17 -2.83 -4.72
N TYR A 175 9.92 -2.33 -4.78
CA TYR A 175 8.74 -3.18 -4.97
C TYR A 175 8.51 -3.48 -6.46
N LYS A 176 8.61 -4.77 -6.81
CA LYS A 176 8.29 -5.30 -8.13
C LYS A 176 6.79 -5.54 -8.33
#